data_f5f16152705dcc5b97d7049ceaab2b81
#
_entry.id   f5f16152705dcc5b97d7049ceaab2b81
#
_cell.length_a   1.000
_cell.length_b   1.000
_cell.length_c   1.000
_cell.angle_alpha   90.00
_cell.angle_beta   90.00
_cell.angle_gamma   90.00
#
_symmetry.space_group_name_H-M   'P 1'
#
loop_
_entity.id
_entity.type
_entity.pdbx_description
1 polymer ?
#
loop_
_entity_poly.entity_id
_entity_poly.type
_entity_poly.pdbx_seq_one_letter_code
_entity_poly.pdbx_strand_id
1 'polypeptide(L)'
;YAYATPEGDVYFSVEKFPSYGALSNRKTEEAFSGVRIENEDNKKSALDFALWKSAKEGEISWDSPWGKGRPGWHIECSAMNRAAFGDQIDIHGGGRDLIFPHHENEIAQSEALTGKKFVKYWIHNGLIKVNGQKMSKSLGNSLLLEDLLKKYSAETIKFALLQTNYRADINVTDDLFRTAE
;
A
#
# COMPACT_ATOMS: atom_id res chain seq x y z
N TYR A 1 7.55 -11.48 -16.62
CA TYR A 1 7.59 -10.47 -15.59
C TYR A 1 8.11 -10.98 -14.25
N ALA A 2 7.93 -12.26 -13.91
CA ALA A 2 8.39 -12.84 -12.64
C ALA A 2 9.60 -13.75 -12.82
N TYR A 3 10.36 -13.95 -11.75
CA TYR A 3 11.44 -14.93 -11.68
C TYR A 3 11.56 -15.48 -10.26
N ALA A 4 11.93 -16.77 -10.16
CA ALA A 4 12.21 -17.41 -8.90
C ALA A 4 13.71 -17.39 -8.62
N THR A 5 14.06 -17.40 -7.33
CA THR A 5 15.43 -17.55 -6.85
C THR A 5 15.67 -18.99 -6.38
N PRO A 6 16.93 -19.41 -6.25
CA PRO A 6 17.24 -20.73 -5.72
C PRO A 6 16.71 -20.99 -4.30
N GLU A 7 16.55 -19.93 -3.51
CA GLU A 7 16.06 -19.98 -2.13
C GLU A 7 14.52 -20.08 -2.04
N GLY A 8 13.81 -20.04 -3.16
CA GLY A 8 12.37 -20.17 -3.22
C GLY A 8 11.60 -18.84 -3.14
N ASP A 9 12.28 -17.70 -3.16
CA ASP A 9 11.63 -16.40 -3.33
C ASP A 9 11.20 -16.19 -4.79
N VAL A 10 10.11 -15.47 -5.00
CA VAL A 10 9.68 -15.04 -6.34
C VAL A 10 9.54 -13.54 -6.37
N TYR A 11 10.19 -12.91 -7.35
CA TYR A 11 10.17 -11.47 -7.54
C TYR A 11 9.52 -11.05 -8.87
N PHE A 12 8.91 -9.88 -8.86
CA PHE A 12 8.49 -9.18 -10.07
C PHE A 12 9.68 -8.38 -10.62
N SER A 13 9.96 -8.51 -11.92
CA SER A 13 11.00 -7.78 -12.62
C SER A 13 10.44 -6.45 -13.12
N VAL A 14 10.74 -5.38 -12.40
CA VAL A 14 10.19 -4.04 -12.68
C VAL A 14 10.64 -3.51 -14.04
N GLU A 15 11.86 -3.77 -14.44
CA GLU A 15 12.39 -3.30 -15.74
C GLU A 15 11.63 -3.88 -16.95
N LYS A 16 10.93 -5.03 -16.77
CA LYS A 16 10.10 -5.63 -17.81
C LYS A 16 8.72 -4.97 -17.97
N PHE A 17 8.37 -4.05 -17.08
CA PHE A 17 7.09 -3.35 -17.10
C PHE A 17 7.31 -1.85 -17.38
N PRO A 18 7.30 -1.41 -18.67
CA PRO A 18 7.71 -0.06 -19.08
C PRO A 18 6.86 1.06 -18.47
N SER A 19 5.61 0.77 -18.05
CA SER A 19 4.71 1.75 -17.46
C SER A 19 4.90 1.92 -15.94
N TYR A 20 5.89 1.24 -15.33
CA TYR A 20 6.15 1.37 -13.90
C TYR A 20 6.51 2.81 -13.52
N GLY A 21 5.87 3.31 -12.47
CA GLY A 21 6.03 4.69 -12.02
C GLY A 21 4.99 5.68 -12.56
N ALA A 22 4.06 5.22 -13.43
CA ALA A 22 3.06 6.09 -14.05
C ALA A 22 2.06 6.68 -13.04
N LEU A 23 1.65 5.94 -12.00
CA LEU A 23 0.74 6.45 -10.97
C LEU A 23 1.43 7.45 -10.04
N SER A 24 2.64 7.13 -9.63
CA SER A 24 3.42 7.94 -8.70
C SER A 24 4.14 9.11 -9.38
N ASN A 25 4.09 9.17 -10.71
CA ASN A 25 4.85 10.12 -11.53
C ASN A 25 6.35 10.11 -11.21
N ARG A 26 6.89 8.92 -10.90
CA ARG A 26 8.32 8.70 -10.60
C ARG A 26 9.00 8.05 -11.80
N LYS A 27 10.11 8.62 -12.21
CA LYS A 27 11.02 7.92 -13.12
C LYS A 27 11.71 6.80 -12.34
N THR A 28 12.00 5.68 -13.01
CA THR A 28 12.66 4.51 -12.41
C THR A 28 13.93 4.87 -11.64
N GLU A 29 14.71 5.82 -12.14
CA GLU A 29 15.94 6.32 -11.49
C GLU A 29 15.67 7.07 -10.18
N GLU A 30 14.56 7.80 -10.07
CA GLU A 30 14.14 8.54 -8.86
C GLU A 30 13.46 7.64 -7.84
N ALA A 31 12.92 6.49 -8.28
CA ALA A 31 12.30 5.51 -7.40
C ALA A 31 13.31 4.88 -6.42
N PHE A 32 14.60 4.91 -6.73
CA PHE A 32 15.66 4.43 -5.82
C PHE A 32 15.86 5.34 -4.60
N SER A 33 15.57 6.63 -4.69
CA SER A 33 15.70 7.55 -3.57
C SER A 33 14.47 7.49 -2.65
N GLY A 34 14.52 6.67 -1.62
CA GLY A 34 13.47 6.61 -0.59
C GLY A 34 12.76 5.26 -0.44
N VAL A 35 13.06 4.29 -1.26
CA VAL A 35 12.69 2.90 -1.00
C VAL A 35 13.65 2.36 0.05
N ARG A 36 13.12 1.76 1.11
CA ARG A 36 13.91 0.89 1.99
C ARG A 36 14.39 -0.26 1.12
N ILE A 37 15.62 -0.13 0.61
CA ILE A 37 16.31 -1.22 -0.08
C ILE A 37 16.58 -2.23 1.02
N GLU A 38 15.69 -3.20 1.17
CA GLU A 38 16.08 -4.43 1.82
C GLU A 38 17.15 -5.02 0.91
N ASN A 39 18.39 -4.98 1.37
CA ASN A 39 19.51 -5.66 0.71
C ASN A 39 19.23 -7.16 0.79
N GLU A 40 18.39 -7.62 -0.11
CA GLU A 40 18.21 -9.04 -0.38
C GLU A 40 19.14 -9.33 -1.55
N ASP A 41 20.23 -10.04 -1.27
CA ASP A 41 21.31 -10.36 -2.21
C ASP A 41 20.86 -11.12 -3.47
N ASN A 42 19.58 -11.53 -3.52
CA ASN A 42 19.01 -12.38 -4.55
C ASN A 42 18.14 -11.64 -5.57
N LYS A 43 17.98 -10.31 -5.46
CA LYS A 43 17.24 -9.49 -6.44
C LYS A 43 18.11 -9.16 -7.65
N LYS A 44 17.52 -9.24 -8.85
CA LYS A 44 18.18 -8.79 -10.09
C LYS A 44 18.30 -7.29 -10.17
N SER A 45 17.32 -6.57 -9.60
CA SER A 45 17.28 -5.11 -9.51
C SER A 45 16.75 -4.70 -8.14
N ALA A 46 17.25 -3.60 -7.59
CA ALA A 46 16.78 -3.04 -6.32
C ALA A 46 15.30 -2.64 -6.34
N LEU A 47 14.74 -2.37 -7.50
CA LEU A 47 13.32 -2.05 -7.68
C LEU A 47 12.42 -3.28 -7.71
N ASP A 48 12.97 -4.48 -7.93
CA ASP A 48 12.18 -5.70 -7.97
C ASP A 48 11.54 -5.93 -6.59
N PHE A 49 10.31 -6.39 -6.59
CA PHE A 49 9.56 -6.59 -5.36
C PHE A 49 9.02 -8.01 -5.24
N ALA A 50 8.87 -8.47 -4.00
CA ALA A 50 8.48 -9.84 -3.73
C ALA A 50 7.02 -10.11 -4.11
N LEU A 51 6.80 -11.19 -4.86
CA LEU A 51 5.51 -11.82 -5.09
C LEU A 51 5.28 -12.97 -4.11
N TRP A 52 6.35 -13.70 -3.79
CA TRP A 52 6.36 -14.81 -2.86
C TRP A 52 7.67 -14.80 -2.07
N LYS A 53 7.57 -15.00 -0.77
CA LYS A 53 8.72 -15.10 0.12
C LYS A 53 8.79 -16.50 0.72
N SER A 54 9.95 -17.13 0.61
CA SER A 54 10.23 -18.40 1.29
C SER A 54 10.07 -18.24 2.81
N ALA A 55 9.45 -19.23 3.45
CA ALA A 55 9.19 -19.20 4.88
C ALA A 55 10.45 -19.41 5.69
N LYS A 56 10.59 -18.64 6.76
CA LYS A 56 11.57 -18.91 7.82
C LYS A 56 10.96 -19.86 8.84
N GLU A 57 11.82 -20.48 9.63
CA GLU A 57 11.38 -21.38 10.71
C GLU A 57 10.43 -20.66 11.67
N GLY A 58 9.26 -21.27 11.94
CA GLY A 58 8.24 -20.71 12.80
C GLY A 58 7.28 -19.71 12.17
N GLU A 59 7.47 -19.31 10.89
CA GLU A 59 6.52 -18.45 10.17
C GLU A 59 5.32 -19.24 9.66
N ILE A 60 4.15 -18.56 9.63
CA ILE A 60 2.97 -19.07 8.94
C ILE A 60 3.31 -19.17 7.44
N SER A 61 3.03 -20.32 6.84
CA SER A 61 3.39 -20.57 5.46
C SER A 61 2.43 -21.50 4.75
N TRP A 62 2.42 -21.44 3.43
CA TRP A 62 1.65 -22.29 2.54
C TRP A 62 2.58 -23.01 1.56
N ASP A 63 2.12 -24.13 1.03
CA ASP A 63 2.86 -24.85 -0.02
C ASP A 63 2.75 -24.10 -1.36
N SER A 64 3.83 -24.12 -2.12
CA SER A 64 3.90 -23.54 -3.47
C SER A 64 4.84 -24.35 -4.35
N PRO A 65 4.85 -24.11 -5.68
CA PRO A 65 5.83 -24.72 -6.59
C PRO A 65 7.28 -24.38 -6.26
N TRP A 66 7.50 -23.33 -5.48
CA TRP A 66 8.82 -22.83 -5.08
C TRP A 66 9.21 -23.22 -3.64
N GLY A 67 8.39 -24.03 -2.99
CA GLY A 67 8.54 -24.43 -1.60
C GLY A 67 7.56 -23.71 -0.67
N LYS A 68 7.70 -23.97 0.63
CA LYS A 68 6.89 -23.30 1.66
C LYS A 68 7.22 -21.82 1.74
N GLY A 69 6.19 -20.98 1.79
CA GLY A 69 6.35 -19.54 1.84
C GLY A 69 5.05 -18.80 2.08
N ARG A 70 5.10 -17.52 1.88
CA ARG A 70 3.96 -16.61 2.02
C ARG A 70 3.92 -15.59 0.88
N PRO A 71 2.74 -15.04 0.53
CA PRO A 71 2.65 -13.98 -0.46
C PRO A 71 3.43 -12.74 -0.03
N GLY A 72 3.94 -12.01 -0.99
CA GLY A 72 4.44 -10.66 -0.79
C GLY A 72 3.28 -9.71 -0.46
N TRP A 73 3.57 -8.59 0.18
CA TRP A 73 2.55 -7.64 0.63
C TRP A 73 1.61 -7.15 -0.49
N HIS A 74 2.14 -6.86 -1.68
CA HIS A 74 1.38 -6.24 -2.76
C HIS A 74 0.47 -7.23 -3.50
N ILE A 75 0.90 -8.49 -3.62
CA ILE A 75 0.15 -9.52 -4.35
C ILE A 75 -1.15 -9.92 -3.65
N GLU A 76 -1.22 -9.76 -2.34
CA GLU A 76 -2.43 -10.02 -1.56
C GLU A 76 -3.58 -9.17 -2.07
N CYS A 77 -3.38 -7.85 -2.18
CA CYS A 77 -4.40 -6.93 -2.67
C CYS A 77 -4.74 -7.19 -4.14
N SER A 78 -3.75 -7.40 -5.01
CA SER A 78 -3.98 -7.69 -6.42
C SER A 78 -4.82 -8.96 -6.61
N ALA A 79 -4.51 -10.02 -5.86
CA ALA A 79 -5.23 -11.30 -5.93
C ALA A 79 -6.66 -11.19 -5.38
N MET A 80 -6.85 -10.50 -4.25
CA MET A 80 -8.16 -10.29 -3.65
C MET A 80 -9.06 -9.42 -4.52
N ASN A 81 -8.54 -8.32 -5.07
CA ASN A 81 -9.27 -7.47 -6.00
C ASN A 81 -9.72 -8.25 -7.23
N ARG A 82 -8.83 -9.03 -7.83
CA ARG A 82 -9.17 -9.83 -9.00
C ARG A 82 -10.23 -10.89 -8.70
N ALA A 83 -10.14 -11.54 -7.55
CA ALA A 83 -11.12 -12.56 -7.14
C ALA A 83 -12.51 -11.95 -6.88
N ALA A 84 -12.59 -10.73 -6.32
CA ALA A 84 -13.85 -10.09 -5.98
C ALA A 84 -14.48 -9.32 -7.15
N PHE A 85 -13.66 -8.67 -7.99
CA PHE A 85 -14.13 -7.67 -8.96
C PHE A 85 -13.69 -7.96 -10.41
N GLY A 86 -12.87 -9.00 -10.64
CA GLY A 86 -12.33 -9.33 -11.97
C GLY A 86 -11.07 -8.51 -12.30
N ASP A 87 -10.77 -8.44 -13.62
CA ASP A 87 -9.50 -7.90 -14.11
C ASP A 87 -9.39 -6.36 -14.01
N GLN A 88 -10.52 -5.67 -13.88
CA GLN A 88 -10.57 -4.21 -13.81
C GLN A 88 -11.55 -3.76 -12.74
N ILE A 89 -11.17 -2.77 -11.95
CA ILE A 89 -12.01 -2.16 -10.92
C ILE A 89 -12.28 -0.68 -11.23
N ASP A 90 -13.43 -0.19 -10.77
CA ASP A 90 -13.83 1.20 -11.04
C ASP A 90 -13.06 2.18 -10.17
N ILE A 91 -13.02 1.94 -8.86
CA ILE A 91 -12.37 2.85 -7.90
C ILE A 91 -11.46 2.03 -6.97
N HIS A 92 -10.23 2.50 -6.80
CA HIS A 92 -9.29 2.01 -5.80
C HIS A 92 -8.72 3.18 -5.03
N GLY A 93 -8.64 3.05 -3.72
CA GLY A 93 -8.22 4.16 -2.87
C GLY A 93 -7.36 3.75 -1.69
N GLY A 94 -6.72 4.74 -1.09
CA GLY A 94 -5.92 4.57 0.11
C GLY A 94 -5.24 5.85 0.55
N GLY A 95 -4.38 5.77 1.55
CA GLY A 95 -3.52 6.89 1.93
C GLY A 95 -2.53 7.22 0.81
N ARG A 96 -2.14 8.48 0.71
CA ARG A 96 -1.15 8.91 -0.31
C ARG A 96 0.22 8.22 -0.15
N ASP A 97 0.53 7.69 1.02
CA ASP A 97 1.74 6.91 1.29
C ASP A 97 1.71 5.53 0.62
N LEU A 98 0.54 5.04 0.22
CA LEU A 98 0.37 3.80 -0.54
C LEU A 98 0.56 3.98 -2.05
N ILE A 99 0.54 5.22 -2.59
CA ILE A 99 0.77 5.46 -4.02
C ILE A 99 2.02 4.72 -4.47
N PHE A 100 3.10 4.87 -3.70
CA PHE A 100 4.37 4.20 -3.97
C PHE A 100 4.96 3.64 -2.66
N PRO A 101 5.38 2.37 -2.65
CA PRO A 101 5.39 1.46 -3.79
C PRO A 101 4.10 0.62 -3.98
N HIS A 102 3.17 0.60 -3.00
CA HIS A 102 2.11 -0.41 -2.91
C HIS A 102 1.17 -0.41 -4.13
N HIS A 103 0.50 0.69 -4.42
CA HIS A 103 -0.45 0.77 -5.53
C HIS A 103 0.24 0.69 -6.91
N GLU A 104 1.45 1.24 -7.03
CA GLU A 104 2.26 1.08 -8.24
C GLU A 104 2.58 -0.40 -8.50
N ASN A 105 2.90 -1.16 -7.45
CA ASN A 105 3.16 -2.59 -7.55
C ASN A 105 1.90 -3.40 -7.86
N GLU A 106 0.73 -3.00 -7.33
CA GLU A 106 -0.55 -3.62 -7.70
C GLU A 106 -0.87 -3.42 -9.19
N ILE A 107 -0.63 -2.22 -9.73
CA ILE A 107 -0.76 -1.93 -11.17
C ILE A 107 0.14 -2.86 -11.97
N ALA A 108 1.42 -2.92 -11.62
CA ALA A 108 2.39 -3.74 -12.32
C ALA A 108 1.99 -5.21 -12.35
N GLN A 109 1.55 -5.77 -11.21
CA GLN A 109 1.10 -7.15 -11.10
C GLN A 109 -0.15 -7.42 -11.96
N SER A 110 -1.17 -6.56 -11.81
CA SER A 110 -2.48 -6.77 -12.44
C SER A 110 -2.42 -6.54 -13.94
N GLU A 111 -1.78 -5.46 -14.39
CA GLU A 111 -1.70 -5.12 -15.81
C GLU A 111 -0.71 -6.01 -16.57
N ALA A 112 0.39 -6.45 -15.96
CA ALA A 112 1.29 -7.42 -16.56
C ALA A 112 0.62 -8.79 -16.78
N LEU A 113 -0.30 -9.17 -15.88
CA LEU A 113 -1.04 -10.42 -15.98
C LEU A 113 -2.16 -10.37 -17.02
N THR A 114 -2.92 -9.26 -17.05
CA THR A 114 -4.18 -9.17 -17.79
C THR A 114 -4.06 -8.44 -19.13
N GLY A 115 -3.04 -7.62 -19.30
CA GLY A 115 -2.91 -6.71 -20.44
C GLY A 115 -3.96 -5.59 -20.47
N LYS A 116 -4.71 -5.40 -19.37
CA LYS A 116 -5.79 -4.42 -19.26
C LYS A 116 -5.46 -3.39 -18.18
N LYS A 117 -5.99 -2.18 -18.32
CA LYS A 117 -5.92 -1.16 -17.26
C LYS A 117 -6.59 -1.69 -16.00
N PHE A 118 -5.87 -1.71 -14.88
CA PHE A 118 -6.33 -2.29 -13.61
C PHE A 118 -7.43 -1.44 -12.97
N VAL A 119 -7.19 -0.14 -12.78
CA VAL A 119 -8.09 0.77 -12.06
C VAL A 119 -8.49 1.94 -12.94
N LYS A 120 -9.80 2.25 -13.01
CA LYS A 120 -10.30 3.43 -13.73
C LYS A 120 -9.97 4.73 -13.00
N TYR A 121 -10.25 4.78 -11.69
CA TYR A 121 -10.08 5.98 -10.86
C TYR A 121 -9.35 5.66 -9.57
N TRP A 122 -8.22 6.34 -9.35
CA TRP A 122 -7.45 6.30 -8.12
C TRP A 122 -7.83 7.45 -7.21
N ILE A 123 -8.09 7.16 -5.93
CA ILE A 123 -8.42 8.16 -4.91
C ILE A 123 -7.43 8.01 -3.75
N HIS A 124 -6.63 9.07 -3.50
CA HIS A 124 -5.66 9.07 -2.41
C HIS A 124 -5.96 10.20 -1.45
N ASN A 125 -6.17 9.84 -0.20
CA ASN A 125 -6.37 10.81 0.88
C ASN A 125 -5.05 11.17 1.56
N GLY A 126 -5.05 12.37 2.16
CA GLY A 126 -3.96 12.84 3.01
C GLY A 126 -3.79 12.00 4.27
N LEU A 127 -2.72 12.26 5.00
CA LEU A 127 -2.41 11.54 6.23
C LEU A 127 -3.05 12.20 7.45
N ILE A 128 -3.33 11.41 8.47
CA ILE A 128 -3.76 11.91 9.77
C ILE A 128 -2.51 12.22 10.60
N LYS A 129 -2.45 13.44 11.11
CA LYS A 129 -1.47 13.90 12.09
C LYS A 129 -2.18 14.14 13.42
N VAL A 130 -1.49 13.88 14.50
CA VAL A 130 -1.96 14.19 15.86
C VAL A 130 -1.01 15.23 16.46
N ASN A 131 -1.53 16.39 16.80
CA ASN A 131 -0.73 17.52 17.30
C ASN A 131 0.50 17.83 16.41
N GLY A 132 0.31 17.83 15.09
CA GLY A 132 1.35 18.13 14.11
C GLY A 132 2.31 16.99 13.78
N GLN A 133 2.24 15.87 14.49
CA GLN A 133 3.10 14.70 14.27
C GLN A 133 2.37 13.60 13.51
N LYS A 134 3.09 12.86 12.67
CA LYS A 134 2.52 11.68 11.99
C LYS A 134 2.00 10.69 13.05
N MET A 135 0.76 10.26 12.91
CA MET A 135 0.19 9.23 13.77
C MET A 135 0.92 7.90 13.54
N SER A 136 1.44 7.31 14.61
CA SER A 136 2.06 5.97 14.55
C SER A 136 1.95 5.24 15.88
N LYS A 137 1.89 3.91 15.82
CA LYS A 137 1.87 3.06 17.02
C LYS A 137 3.15 3.21 17.85
N SER A 138 4.30 3.37 17.20
CA SER A 138 5.61 3.51 17.86
C SER A 138 5.75 4.80 18.65
N LEU A 139 5.03 5.87 18.27
CA LEU A 139 4.99 7.15 18.99
C LEU A 139 3.92 7.18 20.09
N GLY A 140 3.11 6.14 20.22
CA GLY A 140 2.05 6.10 21.22
C GLY A 140 0.94 7.15 21.03
N ASN A 141 0.91 7.83 19.88
CA ASN A 141 -0.04 8.88 19.54
C ASN A 141 -1.18 8.38 18.65
N SER A 142 -1.43 7.07 18.64
CA SER A 142 -2.54 6.46 17.88
C SER A 142 -3.87 6.90 18.44
N LEU A 143 -4.72 7.41 17.57
CA LEU A 143 -6.08 7.81 17.89
C LEU A 143 -7.02 6.69 17.41
N LEU A 144 -7.58 5.94 18.34
CA LEU A 144 -8.51 4.88 18.02
C LEU A 144 -9.92 5.47 17.85
N LEU A 145 -10.63 5.05 16.82
CA LEU A 145 -12.02 5.45 16.58
C LEU A 145 -12.93 5.11 17.78
N GLU A 146 -12.68 3.97 18.42
CA GLU A 146 -13.39 3.54 19.63
C GLU A 146 -13.26 4.56 20.78
N ASP A 147 -12.08 5.15 20.95
CA ASP A 147 -11.86 6.14 22.00
C ASP A 147 -12.47 7.51 21.65
N LEU A 148 -12.51 7.85 20.37
CA LEU A 148 -13.23 9.03 19.90
C LEU A 148 -14.74 8.90 20.11
N LEU A 149 -15.32 7.74 19.81
CA LEU A 149 -16.75 7.48 19.98
C LEU A 149 -17.22 7.50 21.45
N LYS A 150 -16.30 7.36 22.43
CA LYS A 150 -16.61 7.57 23.85
C LYS A 150 -16.78 9.05 24.21
N LYS A 151 -16.21 9.96 23.40
CA LYS A 151 -16.19 11.42 23.66
C LYS A 151 -17.13 12.20 22.74
N TYR A 152 -17.27 11.79 21.48
CA TYR A 152 -17.96 12.51 20.44
C TYR A 152 -18.94 11.62 19.70
N SER A 153 -20.00 12.21 19.14
CA SER A 153 -20.92 11.47 18.29
C SER A 153 -20.26 11.04 16.98
N ALA A 154 -20.79 10.00 16.34
CA ALA A 154 -20.29 9.56 15.04
C ALA A 154 -20.43 10.66 13.98
N GLU A 155 -21.49 11.46 14.06
CA GLU A 155 -21.76 12.59 13.17
C GLU A 155 -20.71 13.69 13.35
N THR A 156 -20.39 14.06 14.59
CA THR A 156 -19.32 15.02 14.92
C THR A 156 -17.99 14.56 14.34
N ILE A 157 -17.63 13.29 14.51
CA ILE A 157 -16.37 12.75 13.98
C ILE A 157 -16.34 12.80 12.45
N LYS A 158 -17.43 12.38 11.79
CA LYS A 158 -17.52 12.44 10.31
C LYS A 158 -17.41 13.88 9.82
N PHE A 159 -18.14 14.81 10.44
CA PHE A 159 -18.12 16.21 10.05
C PHE A 159 -16.75 16.83 10.23
N ALA A 160 -16.08 16.58 11.37
CA ALA A 160 -14.72 17.04 11.63
C ALA A 160 -13.73 16.58 10.52
N LEU A 161 -13.80 15.32 10.11
CA LEU A 161 -12.93 14.78 9.05
C LEU A 161 -13.26 15.37 7.67
N LEU A 162 -14.53 15.66 7.39
CA LEU A 162 -14.98 16.19 6.10
C LEU A 162 -14.76 17.71 5.93
N GLN A 163 -14.43 18.44 7.00
CA GLN A 163 -14.08 19.86 6.90
C GLN A 163 -12.77 20.11 6.15
N THR A 164 -11.90 19.11 6.06
CA THR A 164 -10.62 19.19 5.34
C THR A 164 -10.77 18.53 3.97
N ASN A 165 -10.17 19.15 2.93
CA ASN A 165 -10.07 18.49 1.63
C ASN A 165 -9.39 17.13 1.78
N TYR A 166 -9.99 16.08 1.22
CA TYR A 166 -9.52 14.69 1.41
C TYR A 166 -8.06 14.46 1.00
N ARG A 167 -7.51 15.28 0.09
CA ARG A 167 -6.09 15.18 -0.33
C ARG A 167 -5.12 15.86 0.64
N ALA A 168 -5.61 16.74 1.53
CA ALA A 168 -4.79 17.42 2.50
C ALA A 168 -4.59 16.56 3.75
N ASP A 169 -3.48 16.79 4.45
CA ASP A 169 -3.28 16.18 5.77
C ASP A 169 -4.26 16.77 6.77
N ILE A 170 -4.84 15.92 7.60
CA ILE A 170 -5.70 16.33 8.69
C ILE A 170 -4.87 16.34 9.98
N ASN A 171 -4.77 17.50 10.60
CA ASN A 171 -4.17 17.60 11.94
C ASN A 171 -5.27 17.48 12.99
N VAL A 172 -5.35 16.32 13.62
CA VAL A 172 -6.34 16.04 14.66
C VAL A 172 -5.88 16.68 15.97
N THR A 173 -6.74 17.57 16.47
CA THR A 173 -6.62 18.24 17.78
C THR A 173 -7.96 18.16 18.49
N ASP A 174 -8.02 18.41 19.78
CA ASP A 174 -9.29 18.47 20.51
C ASP A 174 -10.21 19.58 19.96
N ASP A 175 -9.64 20.69 19.47
CA ASP A 175 -10.41 21.78 18.88
C ASP A 175 -11.09 21.40 17.57
N LEU A 176 -10.51 20.48 16.77
CA LEU A 176 -11.12 19.99 15.55
C LEU A 176 -12.51 19.39 15.81
N PHE A 177 -12.64 18.60 16.86
CA PHE A 177 -13.91 17.96 17.21
C PHE A 177 -14.87 18.91 17.90
N ARG A 178 -14.38 19.82 18.77
CA ARG A 178 -15.24 20.85 19.43
C ARG A 178 -15.89 21.77 18.43
N THR A 179 -15.17 22.15 17.38
CA THR A 179 -15.74 23.04 16.35
C THR A 179 -16.70 22.31 15.41
N ALA A 180 -16.73 20.98 15.46
CA ALA A 180 -17.62 20.13 14.69
C ALA A 180 -18.90 19.73 15.45
N GLU A 181 -18.98 19.97 16.76
CA GLU A 181 -20.19 19.80 17.57
C GLU A 181 -21.22 20.88 17.26
#